data_4916e3a7750ace3f5b86cd7b1741ae65
#
_entry.id   4916e3a7750ace3f5b86cd7b1741ae65
#
_cell.length_a   1.000
_cell.length_b   1.000
_cell.length_c   1.000
_cell.angle_alpha   90.00
_cell.angle_beta   90.00
_cell.angle_gamma   90.00
#
_symmetry.space_group_name_H-M   'P 1'
#
loop_
_entity.id
_entity.type
_entity.pdbx_description
1 polymer ?
#
loop_
_entity_poly.entity_id
_entity_poly.type
_entity_poly.pdbx_seq_one_letter_code
_entity_poly.pdbx_strand_id
1 'polypeptide(L)'
;MTKIYLRPTGFVENPQRHEGECLRLAGTMLWFSHIEYVARDGTSTQRQLVPVREWGAFAAALPQTASARCTLLLQRITTPRTALQMGVHIIRLDQPQVMAIINTTPDSFSDGGKNLDPEIANEAAASMLRAGAAIIDIGGESTRPNAPLIGESEELD
;
A
#
# COMPACT_ATOMS: atom_id res chain seq x y z
N MET A 1 12.64 -4.40 24.09
CA MET A 1 11.62 -3.35 23.93
C MET A 1 10.51 -3.93 23.06
N THR A 2 9.31 -4.03 23.57
CA THR A 2 8.16 -4.61 22.88
C THR A 2 7.75 -3.74 21.68
N LYS A 3 7.71 -4.32 20.50
CA LYS A 3 7.23 -3.66 19.27
C LYS A 3 5.74 -3.94 19.09
N ILE A 4 4.94 -2.90 18.83
CA ILE A 4 3.50 -3.00 18.65
C ILE A 4 3.14 -2.65 17.21
N TYR A 5 2.28 -3.45 16.62
CA TYR A 5 1.74 -3.28 15.28
C TYR A 5 0.21 -3.44 15.33
N LEU A 6 -0.49 -2.70 14.49
CA LEU A 6 -1.92 -2.82 14.27
C LEU A 6 -2.18 -3.15 12.80
N ARG A 7 -3.04 -4.11 12.57
CA ARG A 7 -3.49 -4.47 11.23
C ARG A 7 -5.02 -4.35 11.15
N PRO A 8 -5.57 -3.45 10.31
CA PRO A 8 -7.00 -3.42 10.05
C PRO A 8 -7.41 -4.70 9.32
N THR A 9 -8.56 -5.26 9.68
CA THR A 9 -9.09 -6.50 9.11
C THR A 9 -10.61 -6.53 9.25
N GLY A 10 -11.28 -7.55 8.68
CA GLY A 10 -12.73 -7.60 8.65
C GLY A 10 -13.32 -6.46 7.83
N PHE A 11 -12.86 -6.33 6.58
CA PHE A 11 -13.37 -5.29 5.67
C PHE A 11 -14.86 -5.51 5.39
N VAL A 12 -15.62 -4.42 5.38
CA VAL A 12 -17.07 -4.42 5.21
C VAL A 12 -17.47 -3.68 3.93
N GLU A 13 -18.45 -4.24 3.22
CA GLU A 13 -18.94 -3.69 1.94
C GLU A 13 -19.99 -2.58 2.17
N ASN A 14 -20.79 -2.68 3.24
CA ASN A 14 -21.89 -1.76 3.55
C ASN A 14 -21.70 -1.10 4.91
N PRO A 15 -20.79 -0.10 5.05
CA PRO A 15 -20.45 0.50 6.34
C PRO A 15 -21.65 1.16 7.04
N GLN A 16 -22.66 1.61 6.30
CA GLN A 16 -23.87 2.23 6.89
C GLN A 16 -24.67 1.26 7.78
N ARG A 17 -24.54 -0.06 7.56
CA ARG A 17 -25.16 -1.10 8.41
C ARG A 17 -24.36 -1.40 9.67
N HIS A 18 -23.16 -0.83 9.80
CA HIS A 18 -22.20 -1.07 10.87
C HIS A 18 -21.79 0.25 11.55
N GLU A 19 -22.75 1.16 11.74
CA GLU A 19 -22.48 2.44 12.37
C GLU A 19 -21.92 2.25 13.78
N GLY A 20 -20.79 2.89 14.08
CA GLY A 20 -20.05 2.71 15.35
C GLY A 20 -19.24 1.40 15.46
N GLU A 21 -19.39 0.45 14.53
CA GLU A 21 -18.71 -0.85 14.55
C GLU A 21 -17.55 -0.95 13.55
N CYS A 22 -17.36 0.06 12.71
CA CYS A 22 -16.27 0.08 11.72
C CYS A 22 -15.60 1.44 11.63
N LEU A 23 -14.35 1.45 11.17
CA LEU A 23 -13.55 2.64 10.90
C LEU A 23 -13.13 2.67 9.44
N ARG A 24 -12.98 3.89 8.91
CA ARG A 24 -12.53 4.11 7.54
C ARG A 24 -11.02 4.01 7.45
N LEU A 25 -10.51 3.27 6.48
CA LEU A 25 -9.07 3.13 6.24
C LEU A 25 -8.55 4.34 5.47
N ALA A 26 -7.71 5.16 6.11
CA ALA A 26 -6.95 6.26 5.49
C ALA A 26 -7.76 7.19 4.56
N GLY A 27 -9.06 7.37 4.85
CA GLY A 27 -9.96 8.17 4.00
C GLY A 27 -10.36 7.50 2.68
N THR A 28 -9.98 6.24 2.45
CA THR A 28 -10.30 5.48 1.23
C THR A 28 -11.76 4.99 1.23
N MET A 29 -12.16 4.22 0.23
CA MET A 29 -13.48 3.59 0.17
C MET A 29 -13.58 2.33 1.05
N LEU A 30 -12.48 1.92 1.69
CA LEU A 30 -12.42 0.73 2.52
C LEU A 30 -12.76 1.04 3.97
N TRP A 31 -13.56 0.14 4.58
CA TRP A 31 -13.93 0.19 5.98
C TRP A 31 -13.61 -1.15 6.64
N PHE A 32 -13.18 -1.14 7.90
CA PHE A 32 -12.81 -2.34 8.65
C PHE A 32 -13.50 -2.38 10.01
N SER A 33 -13.87 -3.57 10.45
CA SER A 33 -14.62 -3.83 11.69
C SER A 33 -13.75 -4.36 12.82
N HIS A 34 -12.52 -4.80 12.52
CA HIS A 34 -11.61 -5.39 13.50
C HIS A 34 -10.20 -4.86 13.34
N ILE A 35 -9.47 -4.88 14.44
CA ILE A 35 -8.05 -4.55 14.50
C ILE A 35 -7.32 -5.77 15.07
N GLU A 36 -6.36 -6.31 14.33
CA GLU A 36 -5.42 -7.26 14.89
C GLU A 36 -4.31 -6.49 15.60
N TYR A 37 -4.26 -6.63 16.92
CA TYR A 37 -3.17 -6.16 17.75
C TYR A 37 -2.07 -7.21 17.75
N VAL A 38 -0.83 -6.79 17.50
CA VAL A 38 0.36 -7.66 17.51
C VAL A 38 1.42 -7.00 18.39
N ALA A 39 1.80 -7.69 19.47
CA ALA A 39 2.93 -7.29 20.32
C ALA A 39 4.06 -8.30 20.18
N ARG A 40 5.25 -7.84 19.83
CA ARG A 40 6.45 -8.65 19.67
C ARG A 40 7.51 -8.23 20.67
N ASP A 41 8.01 -9.18 21.46
CA ASP A 41 9.12 -9.00 22.38
C ASP A 41 10.17 -10.08 22.15
N GLY A 42 11.28 -9.70 21.54
CA GLY A 42 12.28 -10.66 21.09
C GLY A 42 11.69 -11.67 20.09
N THR A 43 11.69 -12.95 20.48
CA THR A 43 11.11 -14.06 19.69
C THR A 43 9.63 -14.32 20.01
N SER A 44 9.10 -13.77 21.10
CA SER A 44 7.70 -13.94 21.49
C SER A 44 6.79 -13.00 20.72
N THR A 45 5.66 -13.50 20.23
CA THR A 45 4.66 -12.71 19.53
C THR A 45 3.28 -13.05 20.09
N GLN A 46 2.58 -12.04 20.61
CA GLN A 46 1.19 -12.11 21.01
C GLN A 46 0.32 -11.48 19.94
N ARG A 47 -0.82 -12.11 19.63
CA ARG A 47 -1.81 -11.60 18.69
C ARG A 47 -3.19 -11.63 19.31
N GLN A 48 -3.96 -10.57 19.10
CA GLN A 48 -5.34 -10.50 19.52
C GLN A 48 -6.17 -9.76 18.47
N LEU A 49 -7.29 -10.36 18.08
CA LEU A 49 -8.27 -9.73 17.20
C LEU A 49 -9.29 -8.99 18.08
N VAL A 50 -9.42 -7.69 17.86
CA VAL A 50 -10.26 -6.80 18.67
C VAL A 50 -11.29 -6.11 17.75
N PRO A 51 -12.60 -6.23 18.03
CA PRO A 51 -13.62 -5.48 17.33
C PRO A 51 -13.41 -3.97 17.51
N VAL A 52 -13.69 -3.17 16.48
CA VAL A 52 -13.56 -1.71 16.54
C VAL A 52 -14.36 -1.13 17.71
N ARG A 53 -15.57 -1.60 17.96
CA ARG A 53 -16.42 -1.17 19.08
C ARG A 53 -15.80 -1.39 20.46
N GLU A 54 -14.92 -2.37 20.61
CA GLU A 54 -14.26 -2.74 21.87
C GLU A 54 -12.85 -2.14 21.99
N TRP A 55 -12.35 -1.54 20.90
CA TRP A 55 -10.98 -1.05 20.82
C TRP A 55 -10.62 -0.04 21.91
N GLY A 56 -11.53 0.88 22.24
CA GLY A 56 -11.29 1.88 23.28
C GLY A 56 -11.01 1.28 24.65
N ALA A 57 -11.84 0.30 25.07
CA ALA A 57 -11.67 -0.41 26.33
C ALA A 57 -10.41 -1.27 26.32
N PHE A 58 -10.14 -1.97 25.22
CA PHE A 58 -8.92 -2.76 25.04
C PHE A 58 -7.66 -1.89 25.16
N ALA A 59 -7.59 -0.79 24.42
CA ALA A 59 -6.42 0.08 24.44
C ALA A 59 -6.19 0.74 25.82
N ALA A 60 -7.26 1.08 26.53
CA ALA A 60 -7.18 1.66 27.89
C ALA A 60 -6.67 0.65 28.93
N ALA A 61 -6.88 -0.65 28.73
CA ALA A 61 -6.41 -1.69 29.62
C ALA A 61 -4.91 -2.03 29.42
N LEU A 62 -4.27 -1.54 28.36
CA LEU A 62 -2.85 -1.74 28.11
C LEU A 62 -1.97 -0.84 29.01
N PRO A 63 -0.70 -1.21 29.24
CA PRO A 63 0.26 -0.30 29.86
C PRO A 63 0.32 1.04 29.11
N GLN A 64 0.52 2.14 29.83
CA GLN A 64 0.44 3.51 29.28
C GLN A 64 1.25 3.72 27.99
N THR A 65 2.48 3.20 27.93
CA THR A 65 3.34 3.29 26.74
C THR A 65 2.77 2.54 25.55
N ALA A 66 2.17 1.37 25.78
CA ALA A 66 1.53 0.55 24.76
C ALA A 66 0.23 1.21 24.28
N SER A 67 -0.59 1.72 25.18
CA SER A 67 -1.83 2.45 24.89
C SER A 67 -1.55 3.69 24.02
N ALA A 68 -0.58 4.51 24.39
CA ALA A 68 -0.16 5.68 23.61
C ALA A 68 0.32 5.28 22.20
N ARG A 69 1.09 4.19 22.11
CA ARG A 69 1.53 3.65 20.81
C ARG A 69 0.37 3.20 19.94
N CYS A 70 -0.60 2.49 20.53
CA CYS A 70 -1.82 2.06 19.84
C CYS A 70 -2.63 3.24 19.32
N THR A 71 -2.81 4.29 20.11
CA THR A 71 -3.50 5.52 19.70
C THR A 71 -2.84 6.14 18.48
N LEU A 72 -1.51 6.31 18.50
CA LEU A 72 -0.76 6.87 17.38
C LEU A 72 -0.89 6.00 16.13
N LEU A 73 -0.80 4.67 16.26
CA LEU A 73 -0.92 3.75 15.13
C LEU A 73 -2.32 3.76 14.53
N LEU A 74 -3.37 3.76 15.37
CA LEU A 74 -4.75 3.84 14.89
C LEU A 74 -5.01 5.16 14.16
N GLN A 75 -4.53 6.27 14.70
CA GLN A 75 -4.61 7.57 14.04
C GLN A 75 -3.97 7.51 12.65
N ARG A 76 -2.78 6.93 12.51
CA ARG A 76 -2.10 6.78 11.22
C ARG A 76 -2.86 5.91 10.22
N ILE A 77 -3.57 4.90 10.71
CA ILE A 77 -4.40 4.01 9.88
C ILE A 77 -5.67 4.72 9.39
N THR A 78 -6.25 5.60 10.20
CA THR A 78 -7.54 6.23 9.90
C THR A 78 -7.42 7.62 9.28
N THR A 79 -6.30 8.32 9.50
CA THR A 79 -6.09 9.66 8.92
C THR A 79 -6.02 9.59 7.40
N PRO A 80 -6.82 10.41 6.68
CA PRO A 80 -6.75 10.50 5.23
C PRO A 80 -5.34 10.84 4.74
N ARG A 81 -4.90 10.18 3.67
CA ARG A 81 -3.63 10.47 3.04
C ARG A 81 -3.77 11.66 2.10
N THR A 82 -2.80 12.55 2.16
CA THR A 82 -2.70 13.67 1.21
C THR A 82 -2.43 13.12 -0.19
N ALA A 83 -3.11 13.67 -1.19
CA ALA A 83 -2.82 13.37 -2.59
C ALA A 83 -1.36 13.73 -2.93
N LEU A 84 -0.76 12.98 -3.85
CA LEU A 84 0.58 13.27 -4.35
C LEU A 84 0.46 14.34 -5.45
N GLN A 85 1.15 15.46 -5.26
CA GLN A 85 1.24 16.53 -6.26
C GLN A 85 2.55 16.33 -7.05
N MET A 86 2.42 16.08 -8.37
CA MET A 86 3.54 15.88 -9.27
C MET A 86 3.42 16.88 -10.44
N GLY A 87 3.98 18.09 -10.25
CA GLY A 87 3.77 19.20 -11.19
C GLY A 87 2.29 19.58 -11.27
N VAL A 88 1.72 19.45 -12.45
CA VAL A 88 0.30 19.72 -12.71
C VAL A 88 -0.61 18.51 -12.44
N HIS A 89 -0.04 17.33 -12.21
CA HIS A 89 -0.78 16.10 -11.99
C HIS A 89 -1.00 15.84 -10.50
N ILE A 90 -2.21 15.35 -10.17
CA ILE A 90 -2.60 14.99 -8.81
C ILE A 90 -2.96 13.51 -8.79
N ILE A 91 -2.23 12.72 -8.01
CA ILE A 91 -2.55 11.32 -7.76
C ILE A 91 -3.30 11.23 -6.44
N ARG A 92 -4.57 10.89 -6.50
CA ARG A 92 -5.43 10.72 -5.32
C ARG A 92 -5.16 9.36 -4.67
N LEU A 93 -4.99 9.35 -3.34
CA LEU A 93 -4.74 8.14 -2.55
C LEU A 93 -5.97 7.64 -1.79
N ASP A 94 -7.11 8.31 -1.96
CA ASP A 94 -8.39 7.95 -1.34
C ASP A 94 -9.29 7.07 -2.23
N GLN A 95 -8.87 6.82 -3.46
CA GLN A 95 -9.56 5.97 -4.44
C GLN A 95 -8.57 5.08 -5.19
N PRO A 96 -9.01 3.95 -5.78
CA PRO A 96 -8.17 3.12 -6.62
C PRO A 96 -7.53 3.91 -7.76
N GLN A 97 -6.25 3.63 -8.03
CA GLN A 97 -5.50 4.18 -9.15
C GLN A 97 -4.95 3.03 -9.99
N VAL A 98 -4.89 3.22 -11.30
CA VAL A 98 -4.26 2.25 -12.20
C VAL A 98 -2.80 2.61 -12.34
N MET A 99 -1.92 1.68 -12.01
CA MET A 99 -0.49 1.75 -12.31
C MET A 99 -0.19 0.78 -13.44
N ALA A 100 0.25 1.30 -14.57
CA ALA A 100 0.69 0.49 -15.71
C ALA A 100 2.19 0.23 -15.61
N ILE A 101 2.63 -0.94 -16.08
CA ILE A 101 4.01 -1.39 -16.00
C ILE A 101 4.58 -1.50 -17.41
N ILE A 102 5.75 -0.93 -17.62
CA ILE A 102 6.56 -1.06 -18.83
C ILE A 102 7.87 -1.73 -18.43
N ASN A 103 8.12 -2.91 -18.98
CA ASN A 103 9.38 -3.60 -18.78
C ASN A 103 10.29 -3.30 -19.97
N THR A 104 11.44 -2.68 -19.69
CA THR A 104 12.48 -2.37 -20.70
C THR A 104 13.58 -3.43 -20.72
N THR A 105 13.30 -4.64 -20.21
CA THR A 105 14.25 -5.75 -20.17
C THR A 105 14.09 -6.69 -21.37
N PRO A 106 15.20 -7.30 -21.89
CA PRO A 106 15.16 -8.25 -23.01
C PRO A 106 14.26 -9.46 -22.73
N ASP A 107 14.02 -9.76 -21.45
CA ASP A 107 13.43 -11.01 -20.97
C ASP A 107 12.08 -10.79 -20.24
N SER A 108 11.32 -9.73 -20.65
CA SER A 108 10.03 -9.40 -20.01
C SER A 108 8.93 -10.41 -20.33
N PHE A 109 8.09 -10.70 -19.30
CA PHE A 109 7.03 -11.75 -19.35
C PHE A 109 5.92 -11.46 -20.36
N SER A 110 5.55 -10.18 -20.52
CA SER A 110 4.36 -9.81 -21.25
C SER A 110 4.63 -9.35 -22.68
N ASP A 111 5.78 -8.70 -22.94
CA ASP A 111 5.96 -7.93 -24.17
C ASP A 111 7.13 -8.41 -25.05
N GLY A 112 7.87 -9.48 -24.61
CA GLY A 112 8.93 -10.13 -25.40
C GLY A 112 10.07 -9.19 -25.81
N GLY A 113 10.45 -8.22 -24.95
CA GLY A 113 11.56 -7.29 -25.23
C GLY A 113 11.22 -6.16 -26.20
N LYS A 114 9.95 -5.91 -26.49
CA LYS A 114 9.52 -4.88 -27.45
C LYS A 114 9.82 -3.44 -27.02
N ASN A 115 9.95 -3.21 -25.71
CA ASN A 115 10.12 -1.88 -25.13
C ASN A 115 11.58 -1.55 -24.76
N LEU A 116 12.54 -2.24 -25.36
CA LEU A 116 13.97 -1.89 -25.23
C LEU A 116 14.34 -0.57 -25.94
N ASP A 117 13.58 -0.21 -26.98
CA ASP A 117 13.73 1.06 -27.68
C ASP A 117 13.03 2.16 -26.88
N PRO A 118 13.73 3.23 -26.45
CA PRO A 118 13.16 4.34 -25.69
C PRO A 118 11.98 5.03 -26.38
N GLU A 119 11.97 5.10 -27.72
CA GLU A 119 10.86 5.70 -28.47
C GLU A 119 9.61 4.85 -28.36
N ILE A 120 9.74 3.51 -28.49
CA ILE A 120 8.64 2.56 -28.33
C ILE A 120 8.12 2.58 -26.90
N ALA A 121 9.01 2.61 -25.89
CA ALA A 121 8.64 2.69 -24.48
C ALA A 121 7.86 3.98 -24.18
N ASN A 122 8.28 5.12 -24.71
CA ASN A 122 7.60 6.40 -24.58
C ASN A 122 6.21 6.40 -25.23
N GLU A 123 6.07 5.81 -26.41
CA GLU A 123 4.79 5.67 -27.10
C GLU A 123 3.82 4.76 -26.32
N ALA A 124 4.34 3.65 -25.79
CA ALA A 124 3.58 2.75 -24.92
C ALA A 124 3.11 3.48 -23.65
N ALA A 125 3.99 4.21 -22.97
CA ALA A 125 3.66 5.00 -21.79
C ALA A 125 2.55 6.03 -22.09
N ALA A 126 2.69 6.77 -23.17
CA ALA A 126 1.69 7.75 -23.59
C ALA A 126 0.34 7.10 -23.92
N SER A 127 0.35 5.92 -24.52
CA SER A 127 -0.87 5.14 -24.79
C SER A 127 -1.56 4.69 -23.50
N MET A 128 -0.78 4.18 -22.51
CA MET A 128 -1.30 3.74 -21.21
C MET A 128 -1.89 4.90 -20.42
N LEU A 129 -1.25 6.07 -20.43
CA LEU A 129 -1.78 7.30 -19.81
C LEU A 129 -3.11 7.72 -20.45
N ARG A 130 -3.19 7.70 -21.79
CA ARG A 130 -4.45 7.99 -22.50
C ARG A 130 -5.55 6.98 -22.19
N ALA A 131 -5.18 5.72 -21.90
CA ALA A 131 -6.12 4.67 -21.49
C ALA A 131 -6.56 4.78 -20.01
N GLY A 132 -5.99 5.74 -19.25
CA GLY A 132 -6.43 6.03 -17.86
C GLY A 132 -5.47 5.56 -16.78
N ALA A 133 -4.25 5.15 -17.10
CA ALA A 133 -3.23 4.92 -16.08
C ALA A 133 -2.87 6.26 -15.40
N ALA A 134 -2.82 6.25 -14.08
CA ALA A 134 -2.39 7.40 -13.28
C ALA A 134 -0.88 7.39 -12.99
N ILE A 135 -0.26 6.21 -13.08
CA ILE A 135 1.15 5.98 -12.77
C ILE A 135 1.70 5.04 -13.84
N ILE A 136 2.92 5.30 -14.27
CA ILE A 136 3.71 4.37 -15.10
C ILE A 136 4.90 3.92 -14.26
N ASP A 137 5.04 2.60 -14.12
CA ASP A 137 6.20 1.95 -13.49
C ASP A 137 7.09 1.40 -14.60
N ILE A 138 8.33 1.89 -14.67
CA ILE A 138 9.30 1.48 -15.68
C ILE A 138 10.35 0.62 -15.02
N GLY A 139 10.44 -0.65 -15.41
CA GLY A 139 11.38 -1.62 -14.87
C GLY A 139 12.52 -1.90 -15.85
N GLY A 140 13.76 -1.53 -15.47
CA GLY A 140 14.99 -1.83 -16.19
C GLY A 140 15.62 -3.18 -15.86
N GLU A 141 15.22 -3.82 -14.73
CA GLU A 141 15.76 -5.10 -14.28
C GLU A 141 14.68 -6.19 -14.19
N SER A 142 15.01 -7.41 -14.60
CA SER A 142 14.10 -8.56 -14.48
C SER A 142 14.24 -9.25 -13.13
N THR A 143 13.14 -9.43 -12.41
CA THR A 143 13.09 -10.19 -11.15
C THR A 143 12.90 -11.71 -11.34
N ARG A 144 13.03 -12.22 -12.57
CA ARG A 144 12.93 -13.65 -12.86
C ARG A 144 14.09 -14.44 -12.24
N PRO A 145 13.86 -15.69 -11.76
CA PRO A 145 14.95 -16.57 -11.40
C PRO A 145 15.93 -16.75 -12.56
N ASN A 146 17.23 -16.52 -12.31
CA ASN A 146 18.32 -16.59 -13.28
C ASN A 146 18.32 -15.51 -14.37
N ALA A 147 17.57 -14.42 -14.24
CA ALA A 147 17.76 -13.26 -15.10
C ALA A 147 19.18 -12.70 -14.92
N PRO A 148 19.84 -12.24 -15.98
CA PRO A 148 21.12 -11.56 -15.85
C PRO A 148 20.94 -10.28 -15.02
N LEU A 149 21.91 -10.01 -14.12
CA LEU A 149 21.96 -8.75 -13.39
C LEU A 149 22.33 -7.63 -14.37
N ILE A 150 21.57 -6.55 -14.33
CA ILE A 150 21.84 -5.34 -15.10
C ILE A 150 22.64 -4.39 -14.21
N GLY A 151 23.73 -3.84 -14.73
CA GLY A 151 24.55 -2.86 -14.01
C GLY A 151 23.84 -1.50 -13.93
N GLU A 152 24.12 -0.73 -12.86
CA GLU A 152 23.54 0.60 -12.65
C GLU A 152 23.74 1.53 -13.87
N SER A 153 24.89 1.48 -14.53
CA SER A 153 25.16 2.26 -15.73
C SER A 153 24.34 1.83 -16.94
N GLU A 154 24.01 0.53 -17.03
CA GLU A 154 23.19 -0.02 -18.11
C GLU A 154 21.70 0.28 -17.90
N GLU A 155 21.26 0.39 -16.65
CA GLU A 155 19.89 0.76 -16.32
C GLU A 155 19.62 2.26 -16.52
N LEU A 156 20.67 3.09 -16.45
CA LEU A 156 20.58 4.55 -16.60
C LEU A 156 20.74 5.04 -18.06
N ASP A 157 21.28 4.24 -18.95
CA ASP A 157 21.44 4.54 -20.38
C ASP A 157 20.13 4.30 -21.15
#